data_9644f75630e91505eba399de4a364ef3
#
_entry.id   9644f75630e91505eba399de4a364ef3
#
_cell.length_a   1.000
_cell.length_b   1.000
_cell.length_c   1.000
_cell.angle_alpha   90.00
_cell.angle_beta   90.00
_cell.angle_gamma   90.00
#
_symmetry.space_group_name_H-M   'P 1'
#
loop_
_entity.id
_entity.type
_entity.pdbx_description
1 polymer ?
#
loop_
_entity_poly.entity_id
_entity_poly.type
_entity_poly.pdbx_seq_one_letter_code
_entity_poly.pdbx_strand_id
1 'polypeptide(L)'
;MTELIRDRIAELVGVGMQIAQRKEALPEFESPPVVVERPRQSGHGDYASPICLQLASKAQMSPRVIAEHIAAHMPAAPFVGHVEVAGPGYINITLDRSWLTAQVEAVLEAGESFGNLKIGHGQKHQVEFVSANPTGPLTIGSARNAVIGDTLANLLAAAGFEVEREYYVNDAGSQVRHFGESIYARYAQSLGQETPFPENGYQGHYIVEMGRQIAQQHGDQYLDLPRESAVRSLGKEGIRRIIDEVQRDLTALDIEFDTWFHESNLYESGLFERSLQMLREKGYIVEREDAIWFTHPDLEADAVVIRSPQVIQEPSERPTYFASDIAYAWNKLVERGFDKAIYVWGADHHGDVARVKAAAQALGLDPERIEIMLYQLVNLKRGEEEVRMSKRAGDFVTLRELLDEVGPDPIRFMLLTSSVDATMDFDLDLATEQSDKNPVYYVQYAHARISSLLRHAIDQGWDVEAPGDVSLLTHESELALVRKILELPEVVALSATQLAPHHLTFYAKSLAAVFHSFYRDCRVVAPEEAEQTRARLMLTRAARLTLARTLTLLGVKAPERM
;
A
#
# COMPACT_ATOMS: atom_id res chain seq x y z
N MET A 1 -18.57 12.97 -2.56
CA MET A 1 -17.73 14.07 -3.10
C MET A 1 -16.74 13.47 -4.08
N THR A 2 -16.81 13.79 -5.35
CA THR A 2 -15.91 13.27 -6.38
C THR A 2 -14.71 14.18 -6.63
N GLU A 3 -14.73 15.38 -6.10
CA GLU A 3 -13.73 16.43 -6.32
C GLU A 3 -13.18 16.91 -4.98
N LEU A 4 -11.86 17.04 -4.86
CA LEU A 4 -11.21 17.44 -3.62
C LEU A 4 -11.42 18.93 -3.34
N ILE A 5 -11.66 19.27 -2.09
CA ILE A 5 -11.81 20.68 -1.66
C ILE A 5 -10.55 21.48 -2.02
N ARG A 6 -9.39 20.88 -1.83
CA ARG A 6 -8.09 21.45 -2.19
C ARG A 6 -8.03 21.85 -3.67
N ASP A 7 -8.52 21.00 -4.56
CA ASP A 7 -8.45 21.24 -6.02
C ASP A 7 -9.44 22.34 -6.44
N ARG A 8 -10.63 22.38 -5.83
CA ARG A 8 -11.59 23.48 -6.01
C ARG A 8 -11.03 24.81 -5.55
N ILE A 9 -10.30 24.85 -4.46
CA ILE A 9 -9.61 26.07 -3.97
C ILE A 9 -8.51 26.47 -4.94
N ALA A 10 -7.72 25.51 -5.43
CA ALA A 10 -6.68 25.77 -6.43
C ALA A 10 -7.25 26.40 -7.71
N GLU A 11 -8.41 25.90 -8.17
CA GLU A 11 -9.13 26.48 -9.30
C GLU A 11 -9.57 27.93 -9.03
N LEU A 12 -10.16 28.20 -7.84
CA LEU A 12 -10.57 29.57 -7.47
C LEU A 12 -9.40 30.55 -7.43
N VAL A 13 -8.27 30.16 -6.87
CA VAL A 13 -7.03 30.97 -6.85
C VAL A 13 -6.53 31.21 -8.29
N GLY A 14 -6.55 30.17 -9.13
CA GLY A 14 -6.19 30.28 -10.55
C GLY A 14 -7.10 31.23 -11.33
N VAL A 15 -8.42 31.15 -11.12
CA VAL A 15 -9.39 32.07 -11.73
C VAL A 15 -9.16 33.50 -11.22
N GLY A 16 -8.94 33.70 -9.93
CA GLY A 16 -8.62 35.00 -9.34
C GLY A 16 -7.37 35.64 -9.99
N MET A 17 -6.34 34.84 -10.21
CA MET A 17 -5.11 35.28 -10.88
C MET A 17 -5.38 35.68 -12.35
N GLN A 18 -6.12 34.89 -13.11
CA GLN A 18 -6.49 35.20 -14.49
C GLN A 18 -7.34 36.50 -14.61
N ILE A 19 -8.26 36.72 -13.66
CA ILE A 19 -9.05 37.93 -13.62
C ILE A 19 -8.17 39.14 -13.31
N ALA A 20 -7.23 39.01 -12.35
CA ALA A 20 -6.28 40.07 -12.03
C ALA A 20 -5.39 40.45 -13.23
N GLN A 21 -4.92 39.47 -14.01
CA GLN A 21 -4.19 39.71 -15.26
C GLN A 21 -5.05 40.41 -16.32
N ARG A 22 -6.27 39.95 -16.56
CA ARG A 22 -7.19 40.59 -17.52
C ARG A 22 -7.55 42.05 -17.17
N LYS A 23 -7.52 42.36 -15.86
CA LYS A 23 -7.74 43.73 -15.36
C LYS A 23 -6.46 44.55 -15.23
N GLU A 24 -5.36 44.05 -15.76
CA GLU A 24 -4.04 44.68 -15.68
C GLU A 24 -3.53 44.97 -14.25
N ALA A 25 -4.14 44.30 -13.23
CA ALA A 25 -3.67 44.37 -11.85
C ALA A 25 -2.43 43.47 -11.61
N LEU A 26 -2.24 42.46 -12.49
CA LEU A 26 -1.04 41.64 -12.57
C LEU A 26 -0.55 41.64 -14.04
N PRO A 27 0.77 41.59 -14.27
CA PRO A 27 1.32 41.41 -15.61
C PRO A 27 0.94 40.05 -16.19
N GLU A 28 1.00 39.90 -17.50
CA GLU A 28 0.85 38.61 -18.17
C GLU A 28 2.07 37.75 -17.93
N PHE A 29 1.86 36.53 -17.49
CA PHE A 29 2.87 35.46 -17.36
C PHE A 29 2.18 34.10 -17.48
N GLU A 30 2.92 33.08 -17.87
CA GLU A 30 2.44 31.71 -17.85
C GLU A 30 2.24 31.25 -16.41
N SER A 31 1.00 30.86 -16.09
CA SER A 31 0.63 30.43 -14.75
C SER A 31 1.16 29.01 -14.46
N PRO A 32 1.96 28.82 -13.42
CA PRO A 32 2.25 27.48 -12.94
C PRO A 32 1.00 26.86 -12.29
N PRO A 33 0.97 25.54 -12.10
CA PRO A 33 -0.08 24.88 -11.32
C PRO A 33 -0.22 25.50 -9.93
N VAL A 34 -1.45 25.80 -9.52
CA VAL A 34 -1.70 26.37 -8.19
C VAL A 34 -1.61 25.27 -7.15
N VAL A 35 -0.65 25.40 -6.24
CA VAL A 35 -0.49 24.52 -5.09
C VAL A 35 -1.31 25.05 -3.93
N VAL A 36 -2.09 24.15 -3.30
CA VAL A 36 -2.87 24.43 -2.09
C VAL A 36 -2.55 23.34 -1.06
N GLU A 37 -2.26 23.76 0.16
CA GLU A 37 -1.88 22.88 1.26
C GLU A 37 -2.65 23.21 2.54
N ARG A 38 -2.68 22.29 3.50
CA ARG A 38 -3.22 22.54 4.84
C ARG A 38 -2.15 23.18 5.71
N PRO A 39 -2.41 24.35 6.32
CA PRO A 39 -1.45 25.03 7.20
C PRO A 39 -1.13 24.16 8.42
N ARG A 40 0.15 24.19 8.85
CA ARG A 40 0.57 23.48 10.07
C ARG A 40 0.18 24.20 11.37
N GLN A 41 -0.05 25.51 11.30
CA GLN A 41 -0.37 26.34 12.47
C GLN A 41 -1.85 26.67 12.50
N SER A 42 -2.48 26.53 13.66
CA SER A 42 -3.83 27.02 13.91
C SER A 42 -3.89 28.54 13.71
N GLY A 43 -4.95 29.04 13.11
CA GLY A 43 -5.11 30.48 12.83
C GLY A 43 -4.72 30.90 11.42
N HIS A 44 -4.16 30.02 10.59
CA HIS A 44 -3.84 30.30 9.20
C HIS A 44 -4.90 29.81 8.21
N GLY A 45 -6.16 29.66 8.66
CA GLY A 45 -7.26 29.12 7.87
C GLY A 45 -7.23 27.59 7.76
N ASP A 46 -8.09 27.05 6.91
CA ASP A 46 -8.20 25.61 6.63
C ASP A 46 -7.25 25.17 5.51
N TYR A 47 -6.95 26.10 4.58
CA TYR A 47 -6.04 25.90 3.45
C TYR A 47 -5.18 27.14 3.21
N ALA A 48 -4.02 26.95 2.60
CA ALA A 48 -3.12 28.02 2.21
C ALA A 48 -2.51 27.75 0.83
N SER A 49 -2.32 28.81 0.04
CA SER A 49 -1.57 28.72 -1.22
C SER A 49 -0.31 29.59 -1.16
N PRO A 50 0.88 28.99 -1.35
CA PRO A 50 2.14 29.72 -1.45
C PRO A 50 2.45 30.19 -2.86
N ILE A 51 1.52 30.11 -3.81
CA ILE A 51 1.76 30.35 -5.24
C ILE A 51 2.41 31.71 -5.52
N CYS A 52 2.05 32.75 -4.75
CA CYS A 52 2.58 34.10 -4.95
C CYS A 52 4.08 34.20 -4.71
N LEU A 53 4.66 33.33 -3.87
CA LEU A 53 6.11 33.26 -3.67
C LEU A 53 6.84 32.81 -4.94
N GLN A 54 6.22 31.93 -5.72
CA GLN A 54 6.76 31.42 -6.99
C GLN A 54 6.57 32.43 -8.13
N LEU A 55 5.52 33.25 -8.05
CA LEU A 55 5.18 34.25 -9.07
C LEU A 55 6.01 35.54 -8.97
N ALA A 56 6.62 35.82 -7.83
CA ALA A 56 7.30 37.08 -7.56
C ALA A 56 8.34 37.47 -8.61
N SER A 57 9.17 36.52 -9.03
CA SER A 57 10.18 36.76 -10.07
C SER A 57 9.59 36.95 -11.46
N LYS A 58 8.51 36.24 -11.79
CA LYS A 58 7.82 36.33 -13.09
C LYS A 58 7.04 37.63 -13.23
N ALA A 59 6.37 38.04 -12.17
CA ALA A 59 5.58 39.27 -12.11
C ALA A 59 6.42 40.51 -11.82
N GLN A 60 7.68 40.38 -11.37
CA GLN A 60 8.52 41.45 -10.88
C GLN A 60 7.83 42.33 -9.80
N MET A 61 7.03 41.67 -8.96
CA MET A 61 6.25 42.28 -7.87
C MET A 61 6.52 41.55 -6.56
N SER A 62 6.26 42.21 -5.42
CA SER A 62 6.37 41.51 -4.15
C SER A 62 5.28 40.43 -4.04
N PRO A 63 5.58 39.24 -3.45
CA PRO A 63 4.59 38.16 -3.34
C PRO A 63 3.31 38.59 -2.61
N ARG A 64 3.45 39.47 -1.61
CA ARG A 64 2.31 40.00 -0.86
C ARG A 64 1.35 40.83 -1.73
N VAL A 65 1.90 41.69 -2.58
CA VAL A 65 1.08 42.49 -3.52
C VAL A 65 0.39 41.60 -4.54
N ILE A 66 1.08 40.56 -5.04
CA ILE A 66 0.48 39.55 -5.92
C ILE A 66 -0.68 38.85 -5.22
N ALA A 67 -0.48 38.43 -3.95
CA ALA A 67 -1.51 37.77 -3.16
C ALA A 67 -2.74 38.66 -2.93
N GLU A 68 -2.53 39.95 -2.65
CA GLU A 68 -3.61 40.94 -2.47
C GLU A 68 -4.41 41.11 -3.76
N HIS A 69 -3.76 41.17 -4.93
CA HIS A 69 -4.44 41.24 -6.22
C HIS A 69 -5.22 39.95 -6.54
N ILE A 70 -4.64 38.77 -6.30
CA ILE A 70 -5.33 37.51 -6.54
C ILE A 70 -6.53 37.39 -5.61
N ALA A 71 -6.36 37.59 -4.30
CA ALA A 71 -7.42 37.48 -3.31
C ALA A 71 -8.60 38.44 -3.61
N ALA A 72 -8.30 39.69 -4.02
CA ALA A 72 -9.33 40.68 -4.40
C ALA A 72 -10.13 40.32 -5.66
N HIS A 73 -9.60 39.39 -6.49
CA HIS A 73 -10.23 38.97 -7.72
C HIS A 73 -10.70 37.52 -7.71
N MET A 74 -10.57 36.81 -6.59
CA MET A 74 -11.14 35.48 -6.44
C MET A 74 -12.69 35.56 -6.52
N PRO A 75 -13.33 34.68 -7.29
CA PRO A 75 -14.80 34.63 -7.32
C PRO A 75 -15.32 34.11 -5.98
N ALA A 76 -16.52 34.56 -5.60
CA ALA A 76 -17.22 34.04 -4.43
C ALA A 76 -17.60 32.56 -4.66
N ALA A 77 -17.40 31.73 -3.65
CA ALA A 77 -17.80 30.33 -3.66
C ALA A 77 -18.47 29.96 -2.33
N PRO A 78 -19.54 29.14 -2.34
CA PRO A 78 -20.32 28.84 -1.13
C PRO A 78 -19.52 28.18 0.01
N PHE A 79 -18.40 27.51 -0.34
CA PHE A 79 -17.55 26.83 0.64
C PHE A 79 -16.43 27.72 1.19
N VAL A 80 -16.25 28.95 0.67
CA VAL A 80 -15.24 29.90 1.13
C VAL A 80 -15.88 30.90 2.08
N GLY A 81 -15.50 30.88 3.35
CA GLY A 81 -15.95 31.82 4.35
C GLY A 81 -15.10 33.08 4.41
N HIS A 82 -13.77 32.94 4.37
CA HIS A 82 -12.84 34.05 4.46
C HIS A 82 -11.55 33.77 3.69
N VAL A 83 -11.03 34.82 3.06
CA VAL A 83 -9.70 34.81 2.38
C VAL A 83 -8.84 35.89 2.99
N GLU A 84 -7.66 35.53 3.44
CA GLU A 84 -6.69 36.43 4.09
C GLU A 84 -5.32 36.30 3.44
N VAL A 85 -4.64 37.44 3.24
CA VAL A 85 -3.25 37.47 2.81
C VAL A 85 -2.33 37.55 4.03
N ALA A 86 -1.54 36.51 4.24
CA ALA A 86 -0.69 36.37 5.42
C ALA A 86 0.80 36.30 5.07
N GLY A 87 1.64 36.70 6.03
CA GLY A 87 3.10 36.64 5.92
C GLY A 87 3.66 37.29 4.66
N PRO A 88 4.62 36.64 3.98
CA PRO A 88 5.26 37.21 2.78
C PRO A 88 4.41 37.14 1.50
N GLY A 89 3.20 36.53 1.53
CA GLY A 89 2.33 36.38 0.37
C GLY A 89 1.63 35.03 0.26
N TYR A 90 1.26 34.43 1.40
CA TYR A 90 0.34 33.29 1.44
C TYR A 90 -1.09 33.78 1.29
N ILE A 91 -1.90 33.04 0.53
CA ILE A 91 -3.35 33.22 0.46
C ILE A 91 -3.96 32.14 1.36
N ASN A 92 -4.42 32.54 2.55
CA ASN A 92 -5.08 31.65 3.50
C ASN A 92 -6.59 31.66 3.28
N ILE A 93 -7.20 30.48 3.28
CA ILE A 93 -8.62 30.28 3.03
C ILE A 93 -9.25 29.56 4.23
N THR A 94 -10.27 30.17 4.82
CA THR A 94 -11.11 29.56 5.86
C THR A 94 -12.41 29.11 5.21
N LEU A 95 -12.82 27.88 5.47
CA LEU A 95 -14.09 27.35 4.96
C LEU A 95 -15.29 28.04 5.62
N ASP A 96 -16.35 28.21 4.87
CA ASP A 96 -17.63 28.70 5.42
C ASP A 96 -18.18 27.69 6.44
N ARG A 97 -18.57 28.19 7.61
CA ARG A 97 -19.06 27.34 8.70
C ARG A 97 -20.32 26.57 8.33
N SER A 98 -21.28 27.22 7.67
CA SER A 98 -22.53 26.58 7.30
C SER A 98 -22.30 25.49 6.28
N TRP A 99 -21.42 25.77 5.31
CA TRP A 99 -20.99 24.76 4.34
C TRP A 99 -20.24 23.61 5.03
N LEU A 100 -19.35 23.91 5.97
CA LEU A 100 -18.55 22.91 6.69
C LEU A 100 -19.45 21.95 7.47
N THR A 101 -20.39 22.49 8.26
CA THR A 101 -21.31 21.65 9.06
C THR A 101 -22.26 20.82 8.18
N ALA A 102 -22.72 21.35 7.06
CA ALA A 102 -23.54 20.61 6.09
C ALA A 102 -22.80 19.38 5.49
N GLN A 103 -21.47 19.35 5.53
CA GLN A 103 -20.73 18.17 5.06
C GLN A 103 -20.97 16.93 5.93
N VAL A 104 -21.44 17.07 7.17
CA VAL A 104 -21.80 15.92 8.01
C VAL A 104 -22.90 15.08 7.34
N GLU A 105 -23.92 15.75 6.76
CA GLU A 105 -24.98 15.08 6.00
C GLU A 105 -24.41 14.38 4.76
N ALA A 106 -23.56 15.06 3.99
CA ALA A 106 -22.92 14.50 2.80
C ALA A 106 -22.04 13.27 3.10
N VAL A 107 -21.36 13.25 4.24
CA VAL A 107 -20.58 12.09 4.72
C VAL A 107 -21.49 10.92 5.03
N LEU A 108 -22.60 11.16 5.74
CA LEU A 108 -23.59 10.13 6.09
C LEU A 108 -24.29 9.57 4.84
N GLU A 109 -24.61 10.42 3.86
CA GLU A 109 -25.22 10.01 2.59
C GLU A 109 -24.24 9.16 1.75
N ALA A 110 -22.96 9.54 1.72
CA ALA A 110 -21.92 8.77 1.02
C ALA A 110 -21.69 7.37 1.64
N GLY A 111 -21.93 7.21 2.93
CA GLY A 111 -21.81 5.94 3.62
C GLY A 111 -20.43 5.33 3.46
N GLU A 112 -20.36 4.03 3.21
CA GLU A 112 -19.12 3.27 3.03
C GLU A 112 -18.27 3.73 1.83
N SER A 113 -18.87 4.45 0.88
CA SER A 113 -18.13 5.03 -0.26
C SER A 113 -17.45 6.37 0.07
N PHE A 114 -17.61 6.89 1.30
CA PHE A 114 -16.94 8.13 1.70
C PHE A 114 -15.41 7.98 1.59
N GLY A 115 -14.78 8.92 0.93
CA GLY A 115 -13.35 8.87 0.59
C GLY A 115 -13.05 8.27 -0.78
N ASN A 116 -14.03 7.67 -1.48
CA ASN A 116 -13.83 7.20 -2.84
C ASN A 116 -13.72 8.38 -3.82
N LEU A 117 -12.80 8.24 -4.77
CA LEU A 117 -12.47 9.25 -5.78
C LEU A 117 -12.59 8.66 -7.19
N LYS A 118 -12.41 9.51 -8.20
CA LYS A 118 -12.39 9.12 -9.62
C LYS A 118 -11.10 9.55 -10.32
N ILE A 119 -10.02 9.81 -9.56
CA ILE A 119 -8.75 10.26 -10.13
C ILE A 119 -8.06 9.19 -10.97
N GLY A 120 -8.37 7.92 -10.75
CA GLY A 120 -7.87 6.80 -11.54
C GLY A 120 -8.50 6.68 -12.93
N HIS A 121 -9.64 7.35 -13.19
CA HIS A 121 -10.36 7.32 -14.48
C HIS A 121 -10.61 5.91 -15.04
N GLY A 122 -10.64 4.88 -14.19
CA GLY A 122 -10.82 3.48 -14.58
C GLY A 122 -9.58 2.86 -15.27
N GLN A 123 -8.41 3.48 -15.16
CA GLN A 123 -7.17 2.86 -15.61
C GLN A 123 -6.91 1.55 -14.86
N LYS A 124 -6.40 0.55 -15.58
CA LYS A 124 -6.11 -0.79 -15.06
C LYS A 124 -4.70 -0.85 -14.48
N HIS A 125 -4.62 -0.98 -13.17
CA HIS A 125 -3.37 -1.14 -12.46
C HIS A 125 -3.24 -2.57 -11.92
N GLN A 126 -2.07 -3.16 -12.09
CA GLN A 126 -1.73 -4.42 -11.44
C GLN A 126 -0.75 -4.13 -10.30
N VAL A 127 -1.01 -4.70 -9.14
CA VAL A 127 -0.10 -4.64 -7.98
C VAL A 127 0.41 -6.04 -7.69
N GLU A 128 1.69 -6.25 -7.92
CA GLU A 128 2.39 -7.49 -7.56
C GLU A 128 3.09 -7.31 -6.23
N PHE A 129 2.81 -8.22 -5.30
CA PHE A 129 3.39 -8.14 -3.98
C PHE A 129 3.52 -9.52 -3.32
N VAL A 130 4.29 -9.60 -2.24
CA VAL A 130 4.80 -10.81 -1.59
C VAL A 130 5.76 -11.56 -2.50
N SER A 131 5.26 -12.27 -3.51
CA SER A 131 6.01 -13.03 -4.53
C SER A 131 7.24 -13.75 -3.96
N ALA A 132 7.09 -14.30 -2.73
CA ALA A 132 8.17 -14.98 -2.03
C ALA A 132 8.47 -16.32 -2.71
N ASN A 133 9.75 -16.71 -2.72
CA ASN A 133 10.15 -18.01 -3.25
C ASN A 133 9.42 -19.14 -2.54
N PRO A 134 8.75 -20.06 -3.25
CA PRO A 134 7.91 -21.11 -2.65
C PRO A 134 8.76 -22.28 -2.11
N THR A 135 9.86 -21.95 -1.44
CA THR A 135 10.83 -22.88 -0.85
C THR A 135 10.86 -22.83 0.68
N GLY A 136 9.92 -22.09 1.30
CA GLY A 136 9.77 -21.99 2.74
C GLY A 136 8.63 -21.09 3.14
N PRO A 137 8.27 -21.07 4.44
CA PRO A 137 7.17 -20.26 4.98
C PRO A 137 7.45 -18.76 4.87
N LEU A 138 6.37 -17.95 4.94
CA LEU A 138 6.48 -16.50 4.99
C LEU A 138 7.08 -16.02 6.32
N THR A 139 7.79 -14.89 6.25
CA THR A 139 8.43 -14.24 7.40
C THR A 139 7.82 -12.85 7.64
N ILE A 140 8.23 -12.15 8.70
CA ILE A 140 7.79 -10.77 8.95
C ILE A 140 8.13 -9.80 7.81
N GLY A 141 9.23 -10.01 7.09
CA GLY A 141 9.55 -9.23 5.88
C GLY A 141 8.50 -9.43 4.78
N SER A 142 8.06 -10.68 4.59
CA SER A 142 6.96 -11.01 3.67
C SER A 142 5.63 -10.42 4.16
N ALA A 143 5.39 -10.40 5.48
CA ALA A 143 4.21 -9.76 6.06
C ALA A 143 4.18 -8.25 5.77
N ARG A 144 5.32 -7.55 5.89
CA ARG A 144 5.40 -6.12 5.54
C ARG A 144 5.07 -5.88 4.08
N ASN A 145 5.65 -6.67 3.19
CA ASN A 145 5.35 -6.63 1.77
C ASN A 145 3.85 -6.83 1.50
N ALA A 146 3.28 -7.88 2.09
CA ALA A 146 1.87 -8.23 1.94
C ALA A 146 0.94 -7.08 2.36
N VAL A 147 1.18 -6.49 3.53
CA VAL A 147 0.37 -5.41 4.08
C VAL A 147 0.52 -4.11 3.27
N ILE A 148 1.72 -3.78 2.80
CA ILE A 148 1.96 -2.63 1.92
C ILE A 148 1.20 -2.82 0.60
N GLY A 149 1.36 -3.97 -0.07
CA GLY A 149 0.76 -4.25 -1.36
C GLY A 149 -0.77 -4.25 -1.32
N ASP A 150 -1.36 -4.94 -0.34
CA ASP A 150 -2.82 -5.01 -0.20
C ASP A 150 -3.43 -3.64 0.16
N THR A 151 -2.84 -2.91 1.11
CA THR A 151 -3.32 -1.57 1.46
C THR A 151 -3.19 -0.59 0.30
N LEU A 152 -2.12 -0.70 -0.49
CA LEU A 152 -1.96 0.09 -1.71
C LEU A 152 -3.04 -0.25 -2.74
N ALA A 153 -3.35 -1.53 -2.94
CA ALA A 153 -4.42 -1.96 -3.83
C ALA A 153 -5.79 -1.41 -3.38
N ASN A 154 -6.09 -1.44 -2.07
CA ASN A 154 -7.29 -0.85 -1.50
C ASN A 154 -7.38 0.66 -1.76
N LEU A 155 -6.27 1.39 -1.60
CA LEU A 155 -6.18 2.83 -1.84
C LEU A 155 -6.36 3.18 -3.32
N LEU A 156 -5.72 2.46 -4.21
CA LEU A 156 -5.86 2.64 -5.66
C LEU A 156 -7.31 2.38 -6.10
N ALA A 157 -7.94 1.31 -5.59
CA ALA A 157 -9.35 1.03 -5.86
C ALA A 157 -10.26 2.16 -5.34
N ALA A 158 -10.03 2.65 -4.12
CA ALA A 158 -10.76 3.80 -3.58
C ALA A 158 -10.51 5.09 -4.37
N ALA A 159 -9.34 5.24 -5.00
CA ALA A 159 -9.00 6.36 -5.87
C ALA A 159 -9.62 6.25 -7.28
N GLY A 160 -10.27 5.13 -7.61
CA GLY A 160 -11.00 4.93 -8.87
C GLY A 160 -10.19 4.26 -9.98
N PHE A 161 -9.12 3.53 -9.65
CA PHE A 161 -8.44 2.62 -10.56
C PHE A 161 -9.11 1.24 -10.55
N GLU A 162 -9.04 0.52 -11.67
CA GLU A 162 -9.31 -0.92 -11.70
C GLU A 162 -8.04 -1.65 -11.27
N VAL A 163 -8.09 -2.38 -10.16
CA VAL A 163 -6.89 -2.97 -9.54
C VAL A 163 -6.96 -4.48 -9.56
N GLU A 164 -5.87 -5.11 -10.02
CA GLU A 164 -5.64 -6.55 -9.90
C GLU A 164 -4.47 -6.82 -8.95
N ARG A 165 -4.68 -7.69 -7.96
CA ARG A 165 -3.66 -8.18 -7.01
C ARG A 165 -3.05 -9.45 -7.55
N GLU A 166 -1.73 -9.48 -7.67
CA GLU A 166 -1.02 -10.64 -8.22
C GLU A 166 0.09 -11.12 -7.30
N TYR A 167 0.15 -12.44 -7.14
CA TYR A 167 1.26 -13.16 -6.56
C TYR A 167 2.02 -13.88 -7.67
N TYR A 168 3.33 -13.58 -7.83
CA TYR A 168 4.19 -14.30 -8.75
C TYR A 168 4.79 -15.53 -8.06
N VAL A 169 4.48 -16.71 -8.58
CA VAL A 169 4.96 -18.00 -8.09
C VAL A 169 6.22 -18.39 -8.86
N ASN A 170 7.36 -18.33 -8.20
CA ASN A 170 8.64 -18.75 -8.77
C ASN A 170 8.78 -20.28 -8.71
N ASP A 171 8.14 -20.98 -9.62
CA ASP A 171 8.09 -22.45 -9.72
C ASP A 171 9.01 -23.03 -10.81
N ALA A 172 9.98 -22.25 -11.29
CA ALA A 172 10.96 -22.63 -12.30
C ALA A 172 12.40 -22.51 -11.82
N GLY A 173 13.35 -23.06 -12.58
CA GLY A 173 14.78 -22.91 -12.36
C GLY A 173 15.40 -23.82 -11.29
N SER A 174 16.66 -23.52 -10.93
CA SER A 174 17.49 -24.36 -10.05
C SER A 174 17.01 -24.46 -8.61
N GLN A 175 16.25 -23.47 -8.12
CA GLN A 175 15.72 -23.49 -6.74
C GLN A 175 14.75 -24.64 -6.52
N VAL A 176 13.90 -24.94 -7.51
CA VAL A 176 12.93 -26.06 -7.45
C VAL A 176 13.66 -27.39 -7.29
N ARG A 177 14.77 -27.58 -8.02
CA ARG A 177 15.59 -28.80 -7.92
C ARG A 177 16.25 -28.91 -6.53
N HIS A 178 16.94 -27.86 -6.06
CA HIS A 178 17.58 -27.87 -4.73
C HIS A 178 16.56 -28.11 -3.61
N PHE A 179 15.36 -27.56 -3.77
CA PHE A 179 14.26 -27.80 -2.83
C PHE A 179 13.83 -29.27 -2.86
N GLY A 180 13.63 -29.82 -4.07
CA GLY A 180 13.31 -31.25 -4.26
C GLY A 180 14.38 -32.18 -3.70
N GLU A 181 15.68 -31.85 -3.90
CA GLU A 181 16.79 -32.61 -3.32
C GLU A 181 16.76 -32.60 -1.77
N SER A 182 16.45 -31.45 -1.19
CA SER A 182 16.32 -31.31 0.28
C SER A 182 15.17 -32.15 0.83
N ILE A 183 14.02 -32.11 0.14
CA ILE A 183 12.85 -32.93 0.53
C ILE A 183 13.17 -34.41 0.35
N TYR A 184 13.77 -34.82 -0.77
CA TYR A 184 14.14 -36.21 -1.04
C TYR A 184 15.06 -36.76 0.07
N ALA A 185 16.09 -35.99 0.48
CA ALA A 185 16.99 -36.41 1.53
C ALA A 185 16.23 -36.66 2.86
N ARG A 186 15.35 -35.73 3.28
CA ARG A 186 14.57 -35.89 4.52
C ARG A 186 13.51 -36.99 4.42
N TYR A 187 12.89 -37.13 3.27
CA TYR A 187 11.96 -38.22 2.99
C TYR A 187 12.65 -39.58 3.14
N ALA A 188 13.80 -39.79 2.45
CA ALA A 188 14.55 -41.04 2.51
C ALA A 188 15.07 -41.33 3.93
N GLN A 189 15.61 -40.32 4.63
CA GLN A 189 16.02 -40.43 6.04
C GLN A 189 14.88 -40.86 6.97
N SER A 190 13.66 -40.34 6.75
CA SER A 190 12.48 -40.71 7.54
C SER A 190 12.04 -42.17 7.37
N LEU A 191 12.43 -42.77 6.23
CA LEU A 191 12.23 -44.20 5.93
C LEU A 191 13.44 -45.08 6.31
N GLY A 192 14.40 -44.50 7.02
CA GLY A 192 15.58 -45.26 7.52
C GLY A 192 16.70 -45.42 6.49
N GLN A 193 16.68 -44.70 5.37
CA GLN A 193 17.75 -44.72 4.38
C GLN A 193 18.90 -43.77 4.78
N GLU A 194 20.13 -44.22 4.69
CA GLU A 194 21.31 -43.36 4.82
C GLU A 194 21.46 -42.50 3.54
N THR A 195 20.90 -41.31 3.56
CA THR A 195 20.97 -40.34 2.45
C THR A 195 21.64 -39.05 2.91
N PRO A 196 22.78 -38.64 2.27
CA PRO A 196 23.44 -37.39 2.62
C PRO A 196 22.53 -36.20 2.27
N PHE A 197 22.52 -35.20 3.17
CA PHE A 197 21.80 -33.96 2.91
C PHE A 197 22.63 -33.10 1.94
N PRO A 198 22.00 -32.45 0.91
CA PRO A 198 22.74 -31.66 -0.06
C PRO A 198 23.37 -30.42 0.60
N GLU A 199 24.61 -30.06 0.19
CA GLU A 199 25.35 -28.91 0.75
C GLU A 199 24.57 -27.59 0.58
N ASN A 200 23.92 -27.40 -0.55
CA ASN A 200 23.08 -26.21 -0.85
C ASN A 200 21.60 -26.44 -0.49
N GLY A 201 21.31 -27.41 0.38
CA GLY A 201 19.95 -27.77 0.75
C GLY A 201 19.32 -26.78 1.74
N TYR A 202 18.00 -26.71 1.70
CA TYR A 202 17.20 -25.92 2.63
C TYR A 202 17.13 -26.57 4.00
N GLN A 203 17.65 -25.90 5.05
CA GLN A 203 17.88 -26.49 6.37
C GLN A 203 16.78 -26.05 7.36
N GLY A 204 15.64 -26.05 7.24
CA GLY A 204 14.63 -25.70 8.25
C GLY A 204 13.93 -26.92 8.83
N HIS A 205 13.35 -26.78 10.02
CA HIS A 205 12.51 -27.83 10.62
C HIS A 205 11.33 -28.19 9.68
N TYR A 206 10.81 -27.23 8.93
CA TYR A 206 9.72 -27.44 7.96
C TYR A 206 10.06 -28.47 6.87
N ILE A 207 11.35 -28.55 6.43
CA ILE A 207 11.80 -29.56 5.44
C ILE A 207 11.80 -30.96 6.07
N VAL A 208 12.23 -31.07 7.34
CA VAL A 208 12.21 -32.35 8.08
C VAL A 208 10.76 -32.83 8.21
N GLU A 209 9.89 -31.94 8.61
CA GLU A 209 8.46 -32.27 8.79
C GLU A 209 7.78 -32.61 7.46
N MET A 210 8.08 -31.87 6.39
CA MET A 210 7.58 -32.14 5.03
C MET A 210 8.04 -33.51 4.55
N GLY A 211 9.31 -33.85 4.69
CA GLY A 211 9.83 -35.19 4.33
C GLY A 211 9.14 -36.30 5.10
N ARG A 212 8.92 -36.11 6.41
CA ARG A 212 8.21 -37.08 7.27
C ARG A 212 6.75 -37.24 6.84
N GLN A 213 6.03 -36.17 6.56
CA GLN A 213 4.63 -36.19 6.11
C GLN A 213 4.48 -36.91 4.77
N ILE A 214 5.37 -36.61 3.82
CA ILE A 214 5.38 -37.25 2.52
C ILE A 214 5.63 -38.76 2.67
N ALA A 215 6.57 -39.18 3.52
CA ALA A 215 6.84 -40.57 3.80
C ALA A 215 5.63 -41.28 4.44
N GLN A 216 4.92 -40.62 5.35
CA GLN A 216 3.69 -41.16 5.95
C GLN A 216 2.57 -41.32 4.91
N GLN A 217 2.48 -40.40 3.95
CA GLN A 217 1.41 -40.37 2.96
C GLN A 217 1.66 -41.33 1.77
N HIS A 218 2.91 -41.46 1.33
CA HIS A 218 3.27 -42.16 0.10
C HIS A 218 4.14 -43.40 0.34
N GLY A 219 4.52 -43.71 1.60
CA GLY A 219 5.42 -44.85 1.89
C GLY A 219 6.77 -44.66 1.21
N ASP A 220 7.26 -45.72 0.58
CA ASP A 220 8.54 -45.81 -0.12
C ASP A 220 8.46 -45.53 -1.63
N GLN A 221 7.29 -45.12 -2.15
CA GLN A 221 7.00 -44.94 -3.56
C GLN A 221 8.06 -44.13 -4.32
N TYR A 222 8.63 -43.08 -3.71
CA TYR A 222 9.63 -42.26 -4.39
C TYR A 222 11.04 -42.85 -4.33
N LEU A 223 11.30 -43.89 -3.50
CA LEU A 223 12.57 -44.62 -3.49
C LEU A 223 12.67 -45.58 -4.69
N ASP A 224 11.54 -46.03 -5.22
CA ASP A 224 11.47 -46.92 -6.37
C ASP A 224 11.66 -46.19 -7.71
N LEU A 225 11.61 -44.85 -7.72
CA LEU A 225 11.80 -44.03 -8.90
C LEU A 225 13.29 -43.74 -9.14
N PRO A 226 13.69 -43.47 -10.40
CA PRO A 226 15.00 -42.84 -10.66
C PRO A 226 15.13 -41.54 -9.83
N ARG A 227 16.27 -41.38 -9.14
CA ARG A 227 16.48 -40.27 -8.19
C ARG A 227 16.08 -38.91 -8.74
N GLU A 228 16.45 -38.61 -9.99
CA GLU A 228 16.11 -37.34 -10.65
C GLU A 228 14.60 -37.16 -10.80
N SER A 229 13.87 -38.21 -11.16
CA SER A 229 12.41 -38.19 -11.27
C SER A 229 11.74 -38.01 -9.90
N ALA A 230 12.28 -38.68 -8.86
CA ALA A 230 11.81 -38.52 -7.50
C ALA A 230 12.03 -37.09 -6.99
N VAL A 231 13.22 -36.53 -7.18
CA VAL A 231 13.57 -35.14 -6.81
C VAL A 231 12.66 -34.13 -7.48
N ARG A 232 12.43 -34.30 -8.80
CA ARG A 232 11.51 -33.40 -9.56
C ARG A 232 10.06 -33.48 -9.05
N SER A 233 9.58 -34.69 -8.79
CA SER A 233 8.21 -34.89 -8.27
C SER A 233 8.05 -34.32 -6.86
N LEU A 234 9.03 -34.56 -5.98
CA LEU A 234 9.04 -34.03 -4.62
C LEU A 234 9.20 -32.51 -4.58
N GLY A 235 9.97 -31.93 -5.51
CA GLY A 235 10.08 -30.48 -5.65
C GLY A 235 8.74 -29.84 -5.98
N LYS A 236 8.01 -30.39 -6.97
CA LYS A 236 6.66 -29.91 -7.33
C LYS A 236 5.65 -30.07 -6.17
N GLU A 237 5.67 -31.23 -5.51
CA GLU A 237 4.80 -31.48 -4.35
C GLU A 237 5.13 -30.52 -3.19
N GLY A 238 6.42 -30.29 -2.94
CA GLY A 238 6.85 -29.35 -1.92
C GLY A 238 6.40 -27.93 -2.19
N ILE A 239 6.59 -27.43 -3.42
CA ILE A 239 6.11 -26.12 -3.85
C ILE A 239 4.61 -26.00 -3.63
N ARG A 240 3.83 -26.96 -4.07
CA ARG A 240 2.37 -26.96 -3.88
C ARG A 240 2.01 -26.82 -2.40
N ARG A 241 2.66 -27.58 -1.51
CA ARG A 241 2.42 -27.52 -0.05
C ARG A 241 2.76 -26.15 0.54
N ILE A 242 3.89 -25.57 0.12
CA ILE A 242 4.27 -24.22 0.57
C ILE A 242 3.27 -23.18 0.06
N ILE A 243 2.83 -23.24 -1.20
CA ILE A 243 1.80 -22.32 -1.72
C ILE A 243 0.49 -22.46 -0.95
N ASP A 244 0.05 -23.69 -0.64
CA ASP A 244 -1.14 -23.92 0.17
C ASP A 244 -1.00 -23.34 1.60
N GLU A 245 0.21 -23.31 2.17
CA GLU A 245 0.51 -22.69 3.46
C GLU A 245 0.51 -21.17 3.34
N VAL A 246 1.19 -20.62 2.34
CA VAL A 246 1.24 -19.18 2.03
C VAL A 246 -0.17 -18.61 1.86
N GLN A 247 -1.03 -19.29 1.11
CA GLN A 247 -2.42 -18.87 0.92
C GLN A 247 -3.19 -18.82 2.24
N ARG A 248 -3.03 -19.84 3.09
CA ARG A 248 -3.67 -19.85 4.41
C ARG A 248 -3.18 -18.73 5.32
N ASP A 249 -1.88 -18.41 5.28
CA ASP A 249 -1.30 -17.35 6.11
C ASP A 249 -1.75 -15.97 5.63
N LEU A 250 -1.81 -15.75 4.32
CA LEU A 250 -2.29 -14.50 3.72
C LEU A 250 -3.79 -14.31 3.95
N THR A 251 -4.59 -15.36 3.82
CA THR A 251 -6.02 -15.32 4.18
C THR A 251 -6.23 -14.99 5.66
N ALA A 252 -5.37 -15.48 6.56
CA ALA A 252 -5.43 -15.13 7.97
C ALA A 252 -5.07 -13.66 8.26
N LEU A 253 -4.35 -13.01 7.35
CA LEU A 253 -4.14 -11.56 7.32
C LEU A 253 -5.28 -10.79 6.63
N ASP A 254 -6.33 -11.45 6.15
CA ASP A 254 -7.40 -10.86 5.34
C ASP A 254 -6.84 -10.27 4.02
N ILE A 255 -5.93 -11.03 3.37
CA ILE A 255 -5.32 -10.70 2.08
C ILE A 255 -5.63 -11.80 1.08
N GLU A 256 -6.23 -11.39 -0.04
CA GLU A 256 -6.55 -12.27 -1.16
C GLU A 256 -5.93 -11.75 -2.46
N PHE A 257 -5.58 -12.67 -3.35
CA PHE A 257 -5.03 -12.37 -4.66
C PHE A 257 -6.02 -12.75 -5.76
N ASP A 258 -6.14 -11.88 -6.76
CA ASP A 258 -6.96 -12.12 -7.94
C ASP A 258 -6.28 -13.15 -8.85
N THR A 259 -4.94 -13.09 -8.94
CA THR A 259 -4.14 -13.96 -9.80
C THR A 259 -2.92 -14.53 -9.06
N TRP A 260 -2.73 -15.85 -9.18
CA TRP A 260 -1.51 -16.56 -8.84
C TRP A 260 -0.78 -16.90 -10.13
N PHE A 261 0.18 -16.05 -10.53
CA PHE A 261 0.89 -16.20 -11.80
C PHE A 261 2.10 -17.11 -11.64
N HIS A 262 2.13 -18.23 -12.36
CA HIS A 262 3.24 -19.17 -12.34
C HIS A 262 4.32 -18.80 -13.35
N GLU A 263 5.58 -18.72 -12.92
CA GLU A 263 6.72 -18.44 -13.79
C GLU A 263 6.81 -19.43 -14.97
N SER A 264 6.51 -20.71 -14.69
CA SER A 264 6.47 -21.77 -15.71
C SER A 264 5.59 -21.43 -16.91
N ASN A 265 4.52 -20.64 -16.74
CA ASN A 265 3.65 -20.19 -17.82
C ASN A 265 4.37 -19.36 -18.89
N LEU A 266 5.41 -18.60 -18.49
CA LEU A 266 6.20 -17.79 -19.43
C LEU A 266 6.95 -18.68 -20.44
N TYR A 267 7.42 -19.83 -19.97
CA TYR A 267 8.12 -20.82 -20.80
C TYR A 267 7.15 -21.67 -21.60
N GLU A 268 6.09 -22.20 -20.96
CA GLU A 268 5.11 -23.06 -21.61
C GLU A 268 4.33 -22.36 -22.73
N SER A 269 4.04 -21.06 -22.58
CA SER A 269 3.39 -20.23 -23.62
C SER A 269 4.36 -19.82 -24.76
N GLY A 270 5.67 -20.06 -24.62
CA GLY A 270 6.69 -19.58 -25.54
C GLY A 270 6.88 -18.06 -25.51
N LEU A 271 6.35 -17.36 -24.51
CA LEU A 271 6.50 -15.91 -24.38
C LEU A 271 7.94 -15.52 -24.10
N PHE A 272 8.63 -16.33 -23.29
CA PHE A 272 10.05 -16.14 -22.99
C PHE A 272 10.90 -16.09 -24.27
N GLU A 273 10.77 -17.09 -25.14
CA GLU A 273 11.50 -17.17 -26.40
C GLU A 273 11.13 -16.02 -27.34
N ARG A 274 9.83 -15.67 -27.42
CA ARG A 274 9.37 -14.53 -28.24
C ARG A 274 9.98 -13.21 -27.75
N SER A 275 10.04 -12.98 -26.44
CA SER A 275 10.62 -11.77 -25.87
C SER A 275 12.12 -11.66 -26.16
N LEU A 276 12.86 -12.75 -26.03
CA LEU A 276 14.29 -12.81 -26.41
C LEU A 276 14.48 -12.54 -27.90
N GLN A 277 13.64 -13.11 -28.76
CA GLN A 277 13.73 -12.88 -30.20
C GLN A 277 13.47 -11.40 -30.56
N MET A 278 12.48 -10.76 -29.94
CA MET A 278 12.23 -9.33 -30.13
C MET A 278 13.44 -8.47 -29.74
N LEU A 279 14.07 -8.77 -28.60
CA LEU A 279 15.29 -8.06 -28.18
C LEU A 279 16.48 -8.30 -29.11
N ARG A 280 16.62 -9.53 -29.64
CA ARG A 280 17.67 -9.88 -30.62
C ARG A 280 17.47 -9.08 -31.91
N GLU A 281 16.27 -9.03 -32.45
CA GLU A 281 15.95 -8.28 -33.68
C GLU A 281 16.19 -6.76 -33.53
N LYS A 282 16.04 -6.24 -32.30
CA LYS A 282 16.32 -4.83 -31.99
C LYS A 282 17.77 -4.54 -31.60
N GLY A 283 18.63 -5.58 -31.56
CA GLY A 283 20.08 -5.43 -31.32
C GLY A 283 20.46 -5.28 -29.83
N TYR A 284 19.57 -5.63 -28.89
CA TYR A 284 19.86 -5.58 -27.45
C TYR A 284 20.38 -6.88 -26.85
N ILE A 285 20.54 -7.93 -27.65
CA ILE A 285 21.09 -9.23 -27.25
C ILE A 285 22.47 -9.44 -27.87
N VAL A 286 23.40 -9.80 -27.01
CA VAL A 286 24.79 -10.17 -27.39
C VAL A 286 25.10 -11.58 -26.89
N GLU A 287 25.66 -12.42 -27.75
CA GLU A 287 26.13 -13.76 -27.38
C GLU A 287 27.65 -13.71 -27.19
N ARG A 288 28.13 -14.05 -25.99
CA ARG A 288 29.55 -14.15 -25.65
C ARG A 288 29.75 -15.18 -24.54
N GLU A 289 30.89 -15.90 -24.63
CA GLU A 289 31.24 -16.92 -23.62
C GLU A 289 30.16 -17.99 -23.44
N ASP A 290 29.49 -18.37 -24.53
CA ASP A 290 28.33 -19.29 -24.55
C ASP A 290 27.15 -18.86 -23.66
N ALA A 291 27.10 -17.60 -23.28
CA ALA A 291 26.01 -16.98 -22.52
C ALA A 291 25.30 -15.92 -23.36
N ILE A 292 24.03 -15.66 -23.03
CA ILE A 292 23.23 -14.60 -23.64
C ILE A 292 23.18 -13.42 -22.68
N TRP A 293 23.56 -12.25 -23.18
CA TRP A 293 23.62 -11.01 -22.44
C TRP A 293 22.65 -9.97 -23.02
N PHE A 294 22.01 -9.23 -22.13
CA PHE A 294 21.26 -8.03 -22.48
C PHE A 294 22.15 -6.81 -22.31
N THR A 295 22.19 -5.96 -23.34
CA THR A 295 22.96 -4.72 -23.36
C THR A 295 22.01 -3.55 -23.64
N HIS A 296 22.16 -2.47 -22.90
CA HIS A 296 21.35 -1.25 -23.09
C HIS A 296 22.18 -0.02 -22.72
N PRO A 297 22.08 1.11 -23.49
CA PRO A 297 22.86 2.33 -23.23
C PRO A 297 22.68 2.92 -21.82
N ASP A 298 21.52 2.73 -21.21
CA ASP A 298 21.19 3.26 -19.88
C ASP A 298 21.66 2.35 -18.73
N LEU A 299 22.32 1.22 -19.02
CA LEU A 299 22.88 0.33 -18.01
C LEU A 299 24.39 0.52 -17.91
N GLU A 300 24.91 0.55 -16.67
CA GLU A 300 26.34 0.62 -16.40
C GLU A 300 27.09 -0.67 -16.83
N ALA A 301 26.39 -1.81 -16.78
CA ALA A 301 26.92 -3.11 -17.16
C ALA A 301 25.84 -4.00 -17.80
N ASP A 302 26.27 -4.83 -18.74
CA ASP A 302 25.41 -5.82 -19.37
C ASP A 302 24.88 -6.84 -18.34
N ALA A 303 23.65 -7.30 -18.55
CA ALA A 303 22.99 -8.27 -17.68
C ALA A 303 22.94 -9.66 -18.34
N VAL A 304 23.29 -10.71 -17.59
CA VAL A 304 23.17 -12.09 -18.06
C VAL A 304 21.68 -12.47 -18.10
N VAL A 305 21.22 -12.89 -19.27
CA VAL A 305 19.86 -13.41 -19.51
C VAL A 305 19.84 -14.93 -19.43
N ILE A 306 20.77 -15.59 -20.17
CA ILE A 306 20.94 -17.04 -20.15
C ILE A 306 22.40 -17.35 -19.82
N ARG A 307 22.61 -18.14 -18.77
CA ARG A 307 23.94 -18.55 -18.32
C ARG A 307 24.59 -19.53 -19.30
N SER A 308 25.92 -19.49 -19.37
CA SER A 308 26.71 -20.43 -20.14
C SER A 308 26.51 -21.88 -19.66
N PRO A 309 26.52 -22.89 -20.57
CA PRO A 309 26.55 -24.31 -20.22
C PRO A 309 27.76 -24.71 -19.36
N GLN A 310 28.84 -23.93 -19.40
CA GLN A 310 30.01 -24.16 -18.54
C GLN A 310 29.75 -23.81 -17.07
N VAL A 311 28.80 -22.90 -16.81
CA VAL A 311 28.39 -22.50 -15.46
C VAL A 311 27.22 -23.35 -14.98
N ILE A 312 26.19 -23.51 -15.82
CA ILE A 312 24.98 -24.30 -15.54
C ILE A 312 24.78 -25.29 -16.68
N GLN A 313 24.95 -26.59 -16.41
CA GLN A 313 24.85 -27.65 -17.42
C GLN A 313 23.39 -27.94 -17.82
N GLU A 314 22.46 -27.91 -16.85
CA GLU A 314 21.06 -28.19 -17.11
C GLU A 314 20.39 -27.03 -17.87
N PRO A 315 19.87 -27.25 -19.10
CA PRO A 315 19.34 -26.19 -19.95
C PRO A 315 18.18 -25.40 -19.28
N SER A 316 17.32 -26.07 -18.53
CA SER A 316 16.16 -25.47 -17.84
C SER A 316 16.54 -24.54 -16.69
N GLU A 317 17.79 -24.61 -16.20
CA GLU A 317 18.29 -23.77 -15.10
C GLU A 317 19.18 -22.61 -15.58
N ARG A 318 19.42 -22.50 -16.89
CA ARG A 318 20.28 -21.46 -17.47
C ARG A 318 19.66 -20.06 -17.49
N PRO A 319 18.33 -19.88 -17.71
CA PRO A 319 17.70 -18.57 -17.60
C PRO A 319 17.93 -17.95 -16.22
N THR A 320 18.13 -16.64 -16.19
CA THR A 320 18.19 -15.86 -14.94
C THR A 320 16.80 -15.33 -14.57
N TYR A 321 16.60 -14.85 -13.35
CA TYR A 321 15.37 -14.16 -12.99
C TYR A 321 15.08 -12.97 -13.90
N PHE A 322 16.11 -12.21 -14.25
CA PHE A 322 15.97 -11.08 -15.17
C PHE A 322 15.40 -11.49 -16.54
N ALA A 323 15.69 -12.70 -16.99
CA ALA A 323 15.14 -13.24 -18.23
C ALA A 323 13.61 -13.42 -18.16
N SER A 324 13.11 -13.93 -17.03
CA SER A 324 11.68 -14.06 -16.77
C SER A 324 11.01 -12.69 -16.61
N ASP A 325 11.66 -11.74 -15.95
CA ASP A 325 11.15 -10.37 -15.75
C ASP A 325 10.91 -9.64 -17.07
N ILE A 326 11.76 -9.85 -18.06
CA ILE A 326 11.60 -9.31 -19.42
C ILE A 326 10.28 -9.79 -20.05
N ALA A 327 10.07 -11.10 -20.06
CA ALA A 327 8.86 -11.69 -20.63
C ALA A 327 7.60 -11.31 -19.83
N TYR A 328 7.75 -11.21 -18.53
CA TYR A 328 6.66 -10.90 -17.63
C TYR A 328 6.19 -9.44 -17.75
N ALA A 329 7.11 -8.49 -17.95
CA ALA A 329 6.73 -7.10 -18.24
C ALA A 329 5.90 -7.02 -19.53
N TRP A 330 6.26 -7.78 -20.58
CA TRP A 330 5.46 -7.86 -21.80
C TRP A 330 4.08 -8.48 -21.54
N ASN A 331 4.01 -9.56 -20.78
CA ASN A 331 2.75 -10.20 -20.42
C ASN A 331 1.79 -9.23 -19.75
N LYS A 332 2.26 -8.49 -18.74
CA LYS A 332 1.45 -7.52 -18.00
C LYS A 332 0.94 -6.39 -18.89
N LEU A 333 1.86 -5.70 -19.56
CA LEU A 333 1.57 -4.43 -20.22
C LEU A 333 0.96 -4.60 -21.62
N VAL A 334 1.19 -5.74 -22.29
CA VAL A 334 0.73 -5.97 -23.67
C VAL A 334 -0.34 -7.05 -23.73
N GLU A 335 -0.04 -8.27 -23.26
CA GLU A 335 -0.99 -9.38 -23.41
C GLU A 335 -2.23 -9.20 -22.51
N ARG A 336 -2.02 -8.73 -21.27
CA ARG A 336 -3.11 -8.49 -20.30
C ARG A 336 -3.61 -7.05 -20.31
N GLY A 337 -2.84 -6.13 -20.89
CA GLY A 337 -3.28 -4.75 -21.17
C GLY A 337 -3.42 -3.87 -19.93
N PHE A 338 -2.60 -4.07 -18.89
CA PHE A 338 -2.56 -3.16 -17.75
C PHE A 338 -1.96 -1.81 -18.18
N ASP A 339 -2.55 -0.70 -17.75
CA ASP A 339 -2.03 0.63 -17.95
C ASP A 339 -0.76 0.86 -17.13
N LYS A 340 -0.69 0.28 -15.92
CA LYS A 340 0.47 0.33 -15.03
C LYS A 340 0.67 -1.00 -14.29
N ALA A 341 1.92 -1.44 -14.20
CA ALA A 341 2.37 -2.54 -13.35
C ALA A 341 3.16 -1.98 -12.17
N ILE A 342 2.71 -2.27 -10.95
CA ILE A 342 3.32 -1.82 -9.71
C ILE A 342 3.89 -3.05 -8.99
N TYR A 343 5.19 -3.01 -8.70
CA TYR A 343 5.89 -4.07 -8.00
C TYR A 343 6.27 -3.59 -6.59
N VAL A 344 6.05 -4.44 -5.60
CA VAL A 344 6.49 -4.19 -4.21
C VAL A 344 7.65 -5.12 -3.91
N TRP A 345 8.88 -4.61 -4.02
CA TRP A 345 10.10 -5.39 -3.86
C TRP A 345 10.87 -5.02 -2.59
N GLY A 346 11.63 -5.98 -2.05
CA GLY A 346 12.61 -5.71 -1.01
C GLY A 346 13.74 -4.81 -1.51
N ALA A 347 14.33 -4.02 -0.62
CA ALA A 347 15.41 -3.08 -0.96
C ALA A 347 16.68 -3.79 -1.50
N ASP A 348 16.83 -5.09 -1.26
CA ASP A 348 17.89 -5.93 -1.83
C ASP A 348 17.80 -6.07 -3.35
N HIS A 349 16.63 -5.81 -3.96
CA HIS A 349 16.41 -5.77 -5.40
C HIS A 349 16.66 -4.40 -6.05
N HIS A 350 17.23 -3.43 -5.33
CA HIS A 350 17.52 -2.09 -5.89
C HIS A 350 18.27 -2.13 -7.22
N GLY A 351 19.25 -3.06 -7.35
CA GLY A 351 20.06 -3.21 -8.58
C GLY A 351 19.28 -3.72 -9.80
N ASP A 352 18.11 -4.31 -9.61
CA ASP A 352 17.31 -4.88 -10.70
C ASP A 352 16.33 -3.87 -11.30
N VAL A 353 16.03 -2.77 -10.60
CA VAL A 353 15.09 -1.73 -11.05
C VAL A 353 15.47 -1.14 -12.41
N ALA A 354 16.72 -0.72 -12.56
CA ALA A 354 17.21 -0.14 -13.81
C ALA A 354 17.16 -1.15 -14.96
N ARG A 355 17.46 -2.42 -14.67
CA ARG A 355 17.45 -3.50 -15.66
C ARG A 355 16.07 -3.78 -16.22
N VAL A 356 15.06 -3.87 -15.34
CA VAL A 356 13.67 -4.11 -15.75
C VAL A 356 13.12 -2.94 -16.57
N LYS A 357 13.37 -1.70 -16.17
CA LYS A 357 12.97 -0.51 -16.95
C LYS A 357 13.67 -0.44 -18.31
N ALA A 358 14.97 -0.71 -18.37
CA ALA A 358 15.73 -0.76 -19.62
C ALA A 358 15.22 -1.88 -20.55
N ALA A 359 14.89 -3.04 -20.02
CA ALA A 359 14.33 -4.15 -20.79
C ALA A 359 12.96 -3.80 -21.37
N ALA A 360 12.09 -3.16 -20.59
CA ALA A 360 10.80 -2.67 -21.07
C ALA A 360 10.98 -1.66 -22.21
N GLN A 361 11.89 -0.70 -22.07
CA GLN A 361 12.21 0.28 -23.11
C GLN A 361 12.75 -0.40 -24.39
N ALA A 362 13.64 -1.37 -24.24
CA ALA A 362 14.16 -2.15 -25.36
C ALA A 362 13.07 -2.93 -26.10
N LEU A 363 12.07 -3.45 -25.39
CA LEU A 363 10.88 -4.06 -25.99
C LEU A 363 9.98 -3.03 -26.70
N GLY A 364 10.15 -1.75 -26.45
CA GLY A 364 9.32 -0.65 -26.98
C GLY A 364 8.13 -0.29 -26.10
N LEU A 365 8.20 -0.68 -24.83
CA LEU A 365 7.22 -0.30 -23.81
C LEU A 365 7.64 1.03 -23.16
N ASP A 366 6.68 1.78 -22.67
CA ASP A 366 6.94 2.97 -21.86
C ASP A 366 7.39 2.53 -20.47
N PRO A 367 8.63 2.82 -20.03
CA PRO A 367 9.14 2.43 -18.72
C PRO A 367 8.42 3.09 -17.54
N GLU A 368 7.71 4.22 -17.79
CA GLU A 368 6.89 4.90 -16.76
C GLU A 368 5.61 4.12 -16.41
N ARG A 369 5.24 3.14 -17.23
CA ARG A 369 4.17 2.18 -16.91
C ARG A 369 4.62 1.09 -15.93
N ILE A 370 5.91 1.03 -15.60
CA ILE A 370 6.48 0.13 -14.58
C ILE A 370 6.89 0.96 -13.38
N GLU A 371 6.23 0.73 -12.27
CA GLU A 371 6.55 1.34 -10.97
C GLU A 371 7.10 0.28 -10.02
N ILE A 372 8.26 0.53 -9.44
CA ILE A 372 8.90 -0.41 -8.51
C ILE A 372 9.07 0.29 -7.17
N MET A 373 8.28 -0.14 -6.20
CA MET A 373 8.34 0.32 -4.82
C MET A 373 9.30 -0.57 -4.04
N LEU A 374 10.34 0.03 -3.46
CA LEU A 374 11.32 -0.67 -2.63
C LEU A 374 10.98 -0.48 -1.16
N TYR A 375 10.71 -1.58 -0.44
CA TYR A 375 10.49 -1.52 1.00
C TYR A 375 11.72 -1.97 1.79
N GLN A 376 11.95 -1.34 2.94
CA GLN A 376 13.07 -1.61 3.83
C GLN A 376 12.77 -2.73 4.84
N LEU A 377 13.82 -3.21 5.49
CA LEU A 377 13.79 -4.31 6.45
C LEU A 377 12.92 -3.99 7.68
N VAL A 378 12.40 -5.05 8.29
CA VAL A 378 11.75 -5.03 9.60
C VAL A 378 12.62 -5.77 10.59
N ASN A 379 12.96 -5.11 11.70
CA ASN A 379 13.60 -5.74 12.84
C ASN A 379 12.52 -6.20 13.82
N LEU A 380 12.51 -7.46 14.16
CA LEU A 380 11.60 -8.00 15.17
C LEU A 380 12.21 -7.80 16.55
N LYS A 381 11.45 -7.20 17.48
CA LYS A 381 11.89 -6.93 18.84
C LYS A 381 10.90 -7.48 19.87
N ARG A 382 11.40 -7.74 21.06
CA ARG A 382 10.59 -7.99 22.26
C ARG A 382 11.11 -7.09 23.37
N GLY A 383 10.43 -5.98 23.57
CA GLY A 383 10.93 -4.86 24.36
C GLY A 383 12.22 -4.28 23.77
N GLU A 384 13.31 -4.29 24.53
CA GLU A 384 14.63 -3.79 24.07
C GLU A 384 15.48 -4.86 23.35
N GLU A 385 15.08 -6.14 23.40
CA GLU A 385 15.86 -7.24 22.83
C GLU A 385 15.45 -7.51 21.37
N GLU A 386 16.46 -7.63 20.50
CA GLU A 386 16.26 -8.05 19.10
C GLU A 386 16.05 -9.56 19.02
N VAL A 387 14.93 -9.98 18.41
CA VAL A 387 14.68 -11.38 18.08
C VAL A 387 15.48 -11.74 16.84
N ARG A 388 16.60 -12.44 17.03
CA ARG A 388 17.50 -12.82 15.92
C ARG A 388 16.81 -13.78 14.96
N MET A 389 16.91 -13.48 13.68
CA MET A 389 16.41 -14.30 12.59
C MET A 389 17.55 -14.67 11.63
N SER A 390 17.68 -15.96 11.31
CA SER A 390 18.65 -16.44 10.33
C SER A 390 18.03 -17.51 9.44
N LYS A 391 17.68 -17.14 8.20
CA LYS A 391 17.17 -18.11 7.20
C LYS A 391 18.13 -19.26 6.92
N ARG A 392 19.46 -19.05 7.02
CA ARG A 392 20.47 -20.09 6.78
C ARG A 392 20.58 -21.08 7.93
N ALA A 393 20.34 -20.65 9.17
CA ALA A 393 20.35 -21.51 10.35
C ALA A 393 18.99 -22.20 10.58
N GLY A 394 17.94 -21.79 9.89
CA GLY A 394 16.56 -22.27 10.09
C GLY A 394 15.86 -21.63 11.28
N ASP A 395 16.48 -20.62 11.91
CA ASP A 395 15.92 -19.87 13.03
C ASP A 395 15.29 -18.56 12.50
N PHE A 396 14.03 -18.59 12.20
CA PHE A 396 13.24 -17.40 11.82
C PHE A 396 11.82 -17.53 12.35
N VAL A 397 11.24 -16.40 12.74
CA VAL A 397 9.84 -16.34 13.13
C VAL A 397 8.99 -16.32 11.85
N THR A 398 8.13 -17.31 11.73
CA THR A 398 7.20 -17.41 10.60
C THR A 398 6.05 -16.41 10.74
N LEU A 399 5.41 -16.07 9.62
CA LEU A 399 4.19 -15.27 9.65
C LEU A 399 3.08 -15.97 10.45
N ARG A 400 3.01 -17.31 10.40
CA ARG A 400 2.04 -18.10 11.19
C ARG A 400 2.26 -17.89 12.70
N GLU A 401 3.49 -18.03 13.18
CA GLU A 401 3.82 -17.79 14.60
C GLU A 401 3.49 -16.36 15.02
N LEU A 402 3.77 -15.38 14.17
CA LEU A 402 3.44 -13.98 14.43
C LEU A 402 1.92 -13.75 14.50
N LEU A 403 1.15 -14.35 13.57
CA LEU A 403 -0.32 -14.31 13.59
C LEU A 403 -0.92 -14.93 14.84
N ASP A 404 -0.38 -16.06 15.27
CA ASP A 404 -0.84 -16.78 16.46
C ASP A 404 -0.53 -16.00 17.75
N GLU A 405 0.56 -15.21 17.79
CA GLU A 405 0.96 -14.44 18.96
C GLU A 405 0.23 -13.08 19.04
N VAL A 406 0.20 -12.31 17.95
CA VAL A 406 -0.30 -10.92 17.99
C VAL A 406 -1.61 -10.69 17.25
N GLY A 407 -1.99 -11.59 16.38
CA GLY A 407 -3.18 -11.47 15.53
C GLY A 407 -2.99 -10.56 14.30
N PRO A 408 -3.98 -10.55 13.37
CA PRO A 408 -3.85 -9.84 12.09
C PRO A 408 -3.87 -8.31 12.21
N ASP A 409 -4.74 -7.74 13.04
CA ASP A 409 -4.94 -6.29 13.12
C ASP A 409 -3.68 -5.52 13.55
N PRO A 410 -2.95 -5.94 14.63
CA PRO A 410 -1.69 -5.31 14.99
C PRO A 410 -0.62 -5.45 13.90
N ILE A 411 -0.53 -6.62 13.24
CA ILE A 411 0.42 -6.83 12.14
C ILE A 411 0.14 -5.82 11.02
N ARG A 412 -1.11 -5.76 10.54
CA ARG A 412 -1.50 -4.86 9.45
C ARG A 412 -1.26 -3.39 9.79
N PHE A 413 -1.68 -2.96 10.97
CA PHE A 413 -1.57 -1.55 11.34
C PHE A 413 -0.13 -1.13 11.61
N MET A 414 0.60 -1.92 12.43
CA MET A 414 1.93 -1.53 12.88
C MET A 414 2.96 -1.54 11.74
N LEU A 415 2.87 -2.50 10.80
CA LEU A 415 3.77 -2.56 9.65
C LEU A 415 3.60 -1.38 8.67
N LEU A 416 2.54 -0.58 8.83
CA LEU A 416 2.27 0.65 8.08
C LEU A 416 2.53 1.94 8.88
N THR A 417 3.09 1.88 10.09
CA THR A 417 3.35 3.11 10.89
C THR A 417 4.59 3.89 10.44
N SER A 418 5.37 3.34 9.52
CA SER A 418 6.55 3.97 8.92
C SER A 418 6.43 4.02 7.40
N SER A 419 7.12 4.96 6.77
CA SER A 419 7.22 4.99 5.31
C SER A 419 7.88 3.71 4.78
N VAL A 420 7.58 3.37 3.53
CA VAL A 420 8.04 2.11 2.92
C VAL A 420 9.57 2.03 2.82
N ASP A 421 10.22 3.18 2.59
CA ASP A 421 11.67 3.37 2.44
C ASP A 421 12.43 3.45 3.77
N ALA A 422 11.73 3.44 4.91
CA ALA A 422 12.35 3.44 6.23
C ALA A 422 12.43 2.03 6.81
N THR A 423 13.58 1.68 7.40
CA THR A 423 13.70 0.53 8.29
C THR A 423 12.80 0.74 9.50
N MET A 424 12.16 -0.31 9.99
CA MET A 424 11.29 -0.24 11.13
C MET A 424 11.53 -1.36 12.13
N ASP A 425 11.21 -1.07 13.38
CA ASP A 425 11.17 -2.06 14.45
C ASP A 425 9.71 -2.48 14.69
N PHE A 426 9.47 -3.78 14.74
CA PHE A 426 8.19 -4.35 15.15
C PHE A 426 8.35 -4.96 16.54
N ASP A 427 7.73 -4.34 17.53
CA ASP A 427 7.79 -4.77 18.93
C ASP A 427 6.58 -5.66 19.27
N LEU A 428 6.84 -6.93 19.57
CA LEU A 428 5.85 -7.94 19.91
C LEU A 428 5.08 -7.59 21.19
N ASP A 429 5.77 -7.06 22.21
CA ASP A 429 5.14 -6.71 23.48
C ASP A 429 4.18 -5.52 23.27
N LEU A 430 4.61 -4.51 22.52
CA LEU A 430 3.75 -3.39 22.15
C LEU A 430 2.54 -3.85 21.31
N ALA A 431 2.74 -4.79 20.39
CA ALA A 431 1.68 -5.29 19.51
C ALA A 431 0.56 -6.01 20.27
N THR A 432 0.87 -6.63 21.41
CA THR A 432 -0.08 -7.33 22.27
C THR A 432 -0.63 -6.47 23.42
N GLU A 433 -0.05 -5.28 23.65
CA GLU A 433 -0.45 -4.40 24.77
C GLU A 433 -1.84 -3.80 24.52
N GLN A 434 -2.75 -3.93 25.49
CA GLN A 434 -4.09 -3.35 25.46
C GLN A 434 -4.10 -1.96 26.15
N SER A 435 -3.37 -1.02 25.57
CA SER A 435 -3.28 0.35 26.07
C SER A 435 -3.19 1.37 24.91
N ASP A 436 -3.24 2.65 25.27
CA ASP A 436 -3.10 3.78 24.33
C ASP A 436 -1.71 3.89 23.69
N LYS A 437 -0.72 3.16 24.20
CA LYS A 437 0.59 3.06 23.58
C LYS A 437 0.56 2.22 22.30
N ASN A 438 -0.28 1.19 22.27
CA ASN A 438 -0.48 0.37 21.08
C ASN A 438 -1.35 1.15 20.05
N PRO A 439 -0.80 1.54 18.90
CA PRO A 439 -1.49 2.44 17.98
C PRO A 439 -2.76 1.82 17.37
N VAL A 440 -2.82 0.52 17.14
CA VAL A 440 -4.03 -0.12 16.62
C VAL A 440 -5.10 -0.19 17.70
N TYR A 441 -4.72 -0.56 18.92
CA TYR A 441 -5.66 -0.58 20.05
C TYR A 441 -6.27 0.80 20.29
N TYR A 442 -5.45 1.86 20.26
CA TYR A 442 -5.92 3.25 20.42
C TYR A 442 -6.98 3.63 19.39
N VAL A 443 -6.79 3.29 18.11
CA VAL A 443 -7.73 3.61 17.04
C VAL A 443 -9.00 2.76 17.13
N GLN A 444 -8.86 1.46 17.37
CA GLN A 444 -9.99 0.54 17.55
C GLN A 444 -10.82 0.89 18.78
N TYR A 445 -10.15 1.28 19.87
CA TYR A 445 -10.84 1.75 21.08
C TYR A 445 -11.66 3.03 20.81
N ALA A 446 -11.15 3.96 19.99
CA ALA A 446 -11.95 5.13 19.60
C ALA A 446 -13.22 4.71 18.85
N HIS A 447 -13.14 3.76 17.91
CA HIS A 447 -14.32 3.25 17.21
C HIS A 447 -15.32 2.55 18.15
N ALA A 448 -14.83 1.68 19.04
CA ALA A 448 -15.65 1.00 20.03
C ALA A 448 -16.35 1.99 21.00
N ARG A 449 -15.64 3.05 21.38
CA ARG A 449 -16.18 4.14 22.22
C ARG A 449 -17.28 4.93 21.52
N ILE A 450 -17.09 5.28 20.24
CA ILE A 450 -18.13 5.90 19.41
C ILE A 450 -19.36 5.00 19.36
N SER A 451 -19.16 3.71 19.06
CA SER A 451 -20.24 2.73 18.98
C SER A 451 -20.97 2.55 20.32
N SER A 452 -20.24 2.59 21.44
CA SER A 452 -20.83 2.54 22.78
C SER A 452 -21.66 3.79 23.09
N LEU A 453 -21.20 4.98 22.67
CA LEU A 453 -21.93 6.23 22.84
C LEU A 453 -23.25 6.22 22.07
N LEU A 454 -23.27 5.73 20.85
CA LEU A 454 -24.50 5.62 20.06
C LEU A 454 -25.47 4.60 20.66
N ARG A 455 -24.98 3.45 21.14
CA ARG A 455 -25.84 2.50 21.89
C ARG A 455 -26.45 3.13 23.15
N HIS A 456 -25.62 3.85 23.90
CA HIS A 456 -26.14 4.57 25.10
C HIS A 456 -27.23 5.59 24.76
N ALA A 457 -27.11 6.29 23.64
CA ALA A 457 -28.16 7.18 23.15
C ALA A 457 -29.47 6.41 22.86
N ILE A 458 -29.37 5.26 22.18
CA ILE A 458 -30.50 4.37 21.88
C ILE A 458 -31.15 3.89 23.19
N ASP A 459 -30.38 3.46 24.17
CA ASP A 459 -30.86 3.01 25.48
C ASP A 459 -31.59 4.12 26.23
N GLN A 460 -31.27 5.39 25.96
CA GLN A 460 -31.98 6.57 26.48
C GLN A 460 -33.21 7.00 25.65
N GLY A 461 -33.54 6.22 24.61
CA GLY A 461 -34.72 6.48 23.78
C GLY A 461 -34.50 7.45 22.61
N TRP A 462 -33.22 7.77 22.28
CA TRP A 462 -32.88 8.55 21.09
C TRP A 462 -32.88 7.70 19.82
N ASP A 463 -33.53 8.21 18.79
CA ASP A 463 -33.35 7.69 17.44
C ASP A 463 -32.05 8.29 16.85
N VAL A 464 -31.00 7.50 16.82
CA VAL A 464 -29.70 7.96 16.34
C VAL A 464 -29.67 8.17 14.83
N GLU A 465 -30.63 7.58 14.07
CA GLU A 465 -30.77 7.77 12.64
C GLU A 465 -31.59 9.01 12.26
N ALA A 466 -32.28 9.61 13.24
CA ALA A 466 -33.10 10.80 13.01
C ALA A 466 -32.23 11.97 12.51
N PRO A 467 -32.74 12.78 11.57
CA PRO A 467 -32.06 14.00 11.16
C PRO A 467 -32.00 15.02 12.28
N GLY A 468 -30.99 15.86 12.27
CA GLY A 468 -30.81 17.00 13.19
C GLY A 468 -30.31 18.22 12.44
N ASP A 469 -30.44 19.39 13.00
CA ASP A 469 -29.92 20.62 12.43
C ASP A 469 -28.42 20.77 12.70
N VAL A 470 -27.59 20.36 11.70
CA VAL A 470 -26.13 20.43 11.80
C VAL A 470 -25.58 21.85 11.89
N SER A 471 -26.39 22.90 11.62
CA SER A 471 -25.96 24.29 11.80
C SER A 471 -25.74 24.67 13.27
N LEU A 472 -26.28 23.86 14.19
CA LEU A 472 -26.09 23.97 15.64
C LEU A 472 -24.68 23.54 16.08
N LEU A 473 -23.90 22.86 15.24
CA LEU A 473 -22.50 22.50 15.51
C LEU A 473 -21.63 23.76 15.46
N THR A 474 -21.39 24.38 16.61
CA THR A 474 -20.70 25.68 16.71
C THR A 474 -19.46 25.66 17.60
N HIS A 475 -19.30 24.62 18.42
CA HIS A 475 -18.16 24.47 19.30
C HIS A 475 -16.91 24.13 18.48
N GLU A 476 -15.74 24.69 18.85
CA GLU A 476 -14.50 24.50 18.08
C GLU A 476 -14.11 23.02 17.93
N SER A 477 -14.32 22.20 18.98
CA SER A 477 -14.05 20.75 18.92
C SER A 477 -15.01 20.00 17.98
N GLU A 478 -16.26 20.49 17.78
CA GLU A 478 -17.21 19.95 16.79
C GLU A 478 -16.70 20.27 15.38
N LEU A 479 -16.35 21.52 15.11
CA LEU A 479 -15.83 21.98 13.82
C LEU A 479 -14.48 21.32 13.47
N ALA A 480 -13.60 21.14 14.46
CA ALA A 480 -12.34 20.43 14.29
C ALA A 480 -12.56 18.96 13.87
N LEU A 481 -13.57 18.30 14.46
CA LEU A 481 -13.93 16.93 14.08
C LEU A 481 -14.48 16.87 12.64
N VAL A 482 -15.34 17.81 12.24
CA VAL A 482 -15.83 17.89 10.85
C VAL A 482 -14.65 18.09 9.89
N ARG A 483 -13.75 19.04 10.16
CA ARG A 483 -12.55 19.28 9.35
C ARG A 483 -11.71 18.01 9.21
N LYS A 484 -11.49 17.27 10.31
CA LYS A 484 -10.71 16.05 10.32
C LYS A 484 -11.38 14.93 9.51
N ILE A 485 -12.69 14.78 9.59
CA ILE A 485 -13.45 13.83 8.77
C ILE A 485 -13.24 14.13 7.28
N LEU A 486 -13.32 15.40 6.88
CA LEU A 486 -13.19 15.84 5.48
C LEU A 486 -11.77 15.71 4.90
N GLU A 487 -10.77 15.37 5.70
CA GLU A 487 -9.42 15.08 5.19
C GLU A 487 -9.31 13.71 4.52
N LEU A 488 -10.20 12.73 4.81
CA LEU A 488 -10.06 11.36 4.28
C LEU A 488 -9.92 11.30 2.76
N PRO A 489 -10.74 11.99 1.94
CA PRO A 489 -10.56 11.95 0.48
C PRO A 489 -9.17 12.45 0.02
N GLU A 490 -8.64 13.49 0.68
CA GLU A 490 -7.30 14.02 0.36
C GLU A 490 -6.19 13.04 0.75
N VAL A 491 -6.37 12.33 1.89
CA VAL A 491 -5.43 11.29 2.35
C VAL A 491 -5.44 10.10 1.37
N VAL A 492 -6.62 9.69 0.89
CA VAL A 492 -6.74 8.63 -0.13
C VAL A 492 -6.04 9.06 -1.43
N ALA A 493 -6.30 10.29 -1.91
CA ALA A 493 -5.65 10.81 -3.12
C ALA A 493 -4.13 10.85 -2.98
N LEU A 494 -3.63 11.41 -1.86
CA LEU A 494 -2.20 11.53 -1.59
C LEU A 494 -1.54 10.14 -1.51
N SER A 495 -2.15 9.22 -0.76
CA SER A 495 -1.62 7.88 -0.58
C SER A 495 -1.59 7.08 -1.89
N ALA A 496 -2.61 7.21 -2.73
CA ALA A 496 -2.67 6.53 -4.02
C ALA A 496 -1.68 7.12 -5.03
N THR A 497 -1.53 8.46 -5.09
CA THR A 497 -0.63 9.11 -6.06
C THR A 497 0.83 8.99 -5.69
N GLN A 498 1.16 8.97 -4.39
CA GLN A 498 2.54 8.83 -3.89
C GLN A 498 2.89 7.38 -3.56
N LEU A 499 1.98 6.43 -3.73
CA LEU A 499 2.14 5.04 -3.33
C LEU A 499 2.58 4.91 -1.85
N ALA A 500 1.97 5.69 -0.98
CA ALA A 500 2.38 5.89 0.40
C ALA A 500 1.28 5.48 1.41
N PRO A 501 1.01 4.17 1.60
CA PRO A 501 -0.11 3.68 2.40
C PRO A 501 -0.02 4.07 3.89
N HIS A 502 1.16 4.38 4.41
CA HIS A 502 1.38 4.80 5.80
C HIS A 502 0.62 6.08 6.19
N HIS A 503 0.25 6.94 5.26
CA HIS A 503 -0.55 8.14 5.57
C HIS A 503 -1.90 7.80 6.20
N LEU A 504 -2.49 6.63 5.88
CA LEU A 504 -3.73 6.18 6.49
C LEU A 504 -3.61 5.92 7.99
N THR A 505 -2.49 5.33 8.46
CA THR A 505 -2.29 5.08 9.89
C THR A 505 -2.13 6.38 10.67
N PHE A 506 -1.45 7.36 10.11
CA PHE A 506 -1.33 8.70 10.71
C PHE A 506 -2.68 9.41 10.77
N TYR A 507 -3.45 9.32 9.68
CA TYR A 507 -4.79 9.86 9.63
C TYR A 507 -5.71 9.20 10.67
N ALA A 508 -5.74 7.87 10.75
CA ALA A 508 -6.56 7.12 11.71
C ALA A 508 -6.28 7.54 13.15
N LYS A 509 -5.01 7.62 13.54
CA LYS A 509 -4.59 8.09 14.88
C LYS A 509 -5.03 9.53 15.14
N SER A 510 -4.85 10.40 14.16
CA SER A 510 -5.23 11.81 14.27
C SER A 510 -6.75 11.98 14.39
N LEU A 511 -7.56 11.24 13.62
CA LEU A 511 -9.00 11.25 13.70
C LEU A 511 -9.49 10.77 15.08
N ALA A 512 -8.90 9.67 15.60
CA ALA A 512 -9.20 9.18 16.94
C ALA A 512 -8.90 10.22 18.02
N ALA A 513 -7.77 10.92 17.94
CA ALA A 513 -7.39 11.97 18.89
C ALA A 513 -8.37 13.17 18.85
N VAL A 514 -8.76 13.62 17.66
CA VAL A 514 -9.71 14.73 17.49
C VAL A 514 -11.10 14.32 18.01
N PHE A 515 -11.53 13.08 17.77
CA PHE A 515 -12.76 12.55 18.35
C PHE A 515 -12.72 12.54 19.88
N HIS A 516 -11.62 12.13 20.50
CA HIS A 516 -11.49 12.16 21.96
C HIS A 516 -11.57 13.57 22.53
N SER A 517 -11.05 14.58 21.83
CA SER A 517 -11.20 15.98 22.22
C SER A 517 -12.66 16.44 22.13
N PHE A 518 -13.35 16.15 21.02
CA PHE A 518 -14.77 16.41 20.88
C PHE A 518 -15.60 15.75 22.00
N TYR A 519 -15.35 14.46 22.28
CA TYR A 519 -16.07 13.73 23.33
C TYR A 519 -15.84 14.29 24.72
N ARG A 520 -14.65 14.80 25.04
CA ARG A 520 -14.34 15.44 26.32
C ARG A 520 -15.01 16.81 26.46
N ASP A 521 -14.99 17.60 25.37
CA ASP A 521 -15.38 19.01 25.41
C ASP A 521 -16.88 19.21 25.17
N CYS A 522 -17.57 18.27 24.52
CA CYS A 522 -18.96 18.35 24.12
C CYS A 522 -19.77 17.18 24.69
N ARG A 523 -20.79 17.47 25.53
CA ARG A 523 -21.73 16.46 25.99
C ARG A 523 -22.65 16.07 24.83
N VAL A 524 -22.50 14.89 24.25
CA VAL A 524 -23.23 14.46 23.04
C VAL A 524 -24.70 14.25 23.33
N VAL A 525 -25.05 13.56 24.41
CA VAL A 525 -26.45 13.31 24.83
C VAL A 525 -26.79 14.22 26.00
N ALA A 526 -27.57 15.24 25.72
CA ALA A 526 -28.11 16.22 26.70
C ALA A 526 -29.63 16.33 26.50
N PRO A 527 -30.44 15.62 27.31
CA PRO A 527 -31.90 15.60 27.12
C PRO A 527 -32.55 16.98 27.16
N GLU A 528 -31.94 17.91 27.87
CA GLU A 528 -32.34 19.31 27.96
C GLU A 528 -32.08 20.12 26.67
N GLU A 529 -31.21 19.63 25.79
CA GLU A 529 -30.82 20.27 24.53
C GLU A 529 -31.06 19.30 23.35
N ALA A 530 -32.34 18.97 23.12
CA ALA A 530 -32.71 17.90 22.19
C ALA A 530 -32.20 18.12 20.76
N GLU A 531 -32.28 19.32 20.21
CA GLU A 531 -31.83 19.62 18.85
C GLU A 531 -30.30 19.56 18.74
N GLN A 532 -29.58 20.08 19.74
CA GLN A 532 -28.14 19.98 19.83
C GLN A 532 -27.69 18.52 19.93
N THR A 533 -28.41 17.70 20.71
CA THR A 533 -28.15 16.25 20.82
C THR A 533 -28.28 15.58 19.46
N ARG A 534 -29.33 15.85 18.68
CA ARG A 534 -29.49 15.29 17.32
C ARG A 534 -28.34 15.67 16.41
N ALA A 535 -27.93 16.93 16.36
CA ALA A 535 -26.81 17.41 15.58
C ALA A 535 -25.49 16.69 15.96
N ARG A 536 -25.20 16.55 17.26
CA ARG A 536 -24.03 15.84 17.79
C ARG A 536 -24.06 14.35 17.52
N LEU A 537 -25.23 13.71 17.55
CA LEU A 537 -25.40 12.30 17.17
C LEU A 537 -25.07 12.09 15.68
N MET A 538 -25.50 12.97 14.79
CA MET A 538 -25.13 12.92 13.37
C MET A 538 -23.62 13.04 13.18
N LEU A 539 -22.96 14.00 13.84
CA LEU A 539 -21.50 14.14 13.79
C LEU A 539 -20.79 12.90 14.34
N THR A 540 -21.31 12.32 15.42
CA THR A 540 -20.78 11.08 16.02
C THR A 540 -20.87 9.90 15.05
N ARG A 541 -21.99 9.77 14.32
CA ARG A 541 -22.17 8.76 13.27
C ARG A 541 -21.21 8.97 12.11
N ALA A 542 -21.06 10.21 11.65
CA ALA A 542 -20.10 10.54 10.60
C ALA A 542 -18.65 10.19 11.00
N ALA A 543 -18.27 10.45 12.25
CA ALA A 543 -16.97 10.06 12.79
C ALA A 543 -16.79 8.53 12.84
N ARG A 544 -17.81 7.77 13.29
CA ARG A 544 -17.79 6.31 13.29
C ARG A 544 -17.57 5.76 11.88
N LEU A 545 -18.37 6.22 10.93
CA LEU A 545 -18.32 5.82 9.54
C LEU A 545 -16.93 6.08 8.93
N THR A 546 -16.38 7.28 9.15
CA THR A 546 -15.08 7.66 8.62
C THR A 546 -13.95 6.83 9.20
N LEU A 547 -14.00 6.57 10.52
CA LEU A 547 -12.98 5.75 11.19
C LEU A 547 -13.08 4.29 10.75
N ALA A 548 -14.30 3.73 10.64
CA ALA A 548 -14.52 2.39 10.11
C ALA A 548 -14.00 2.27 8.66
N ARG A 549 -14.32 3.26 7.81
CA ARG A 549 -13.83 3.29 6.42
C ARG A 549 -12.31 3.32 6.35
N THR A 550 -11.65 4.11 7.20
CA THR A 550 -10.18 4.18 7.27
C THR A 550 -9.58 2.84 7.68
N LEU A 551 -10.17 2.17 8.69
CA LEU A 551 -9.75 0.85 9.13
C LEU A 551 -9.97 -0.20 8.03
N THR A 552 -11.09 -0.16 7.31
CA THR A 552 -11.34 -1.04 6.15
C THR A 552 -10.28 -0.87 5.07
N LEU A 553 -9.88 0.36 4.73
CA LEU A 553 -8.82 0.61 3.76
C LEU A 553 -7.46 0.05 4.21
N LEU A 554 -7.20 0.01 5.52
CA LEU A 554 -6.03 -0.63 6.12
C LEU A 554 -6.16 -2.18 6.21
N GLY A 555 -7.34 -2.75 5.94
CA GLY A 555 -7.66 -4.15 6.19
C GLY A 555 -7.65 -4.50 7.69
N VAL A 556 -8.01 -3.55 8.54
CA VAL A 556 -8.08 -3.68 10.00
C VAL A 556 -9.54 -3.64 10.44
N LYS A 557 -9.91 -4.48 11.37
CA LYS A 557 -11.28 -4.54 11.88
C LYS A 557 -11.67 -3.27 12.64
N ALA A 558 -12.93 -2.87 12.52
CA ALA A 558 -13.56 -1.78 13.27
C ALA A 558 -14.49 -2.37 14.35
N PRO A 559 -13.98 -2.77 15.53
CA PRO A 559 -14.78 -3.43 16.54
C PRO A 559 -15.77 -2.45 17.17
N GLU A 560 -16.99 -2.89 17.43
CA GLU A 560 -17.99 -2.10 18.15
C GLU A 560 -17.86 -2.20 19.69
N ARG A 561 -17.12 -3.19 20.18
CA ARG A 561 -16.85 -3.45 21.60
C ARG A 561 -15.40 -3.90 21.78
N MET A 562 -14.79 -3.38 22.82
CA MET A 562 -13.46 -3.82 23.29
C MET A 562 -13.48 -3.96 24.81
#